data_a54240b43158667243494f0e8b4fde46
#
_entry.id   a54240b43158667243494f0e8b4fde46
#
_cell.length_a   1.000
_cell.length_b   1.000
_cell.length_c   1.000
_cell.angle_alpha   90.00
_cell.angle_beta   90.00
_cell.angle_gamma   90.00
#
_symmetry.space_group_name_H-M   'P 1'
#
loop_
_entity.id
_entity.type
_entity.pdbx_description
1 polymer ?
#
loop_
_entity_poly.entity_id
_entity_poly.type
_entity_poly.pdbx_seq_one_letter_code
_entity_poly.pdbx_strand_id
1 'polypeptide(L)'
;MKLTLQIKLLPTDEQAITLKNTFSVFNEACNTISQIAWERHVFKQFSLHKEVYYPIKETYHLSSQLVVRAISKVANAYKLDIKKQRNFREFGAITYDSRVLSYNVTQSVCSISLIGSREKIAYTCYRPQLMQYAKGETDLVLIRGKFYLYQTIDIPDEEEETAENFIGVDMGLTDIVSLSDGTNISSEEV
;
A
#
# COMPACT_ATOMS: atom_id res chain seq x y z
N MET A 1 -8.06 -16.33 0.16
CA MET A 1 -8.61 -15.06 0.71
C MET A 1 -7.57 -13.94 0.59
N LYS A 2 -7.96 -12.73 0.13
CA LYS A 2 -7.04 -11.57 0.04
C LYS A 2 -7.16 -10.68 1.26
N LEU A 3 -6.04 -10.38 1.90
CA LEU A 3 -5.96 -9.47 3.04
C LEU A 3 -4.88 -8.40 2.79
N THR A 4 -4.93 -7.33 3.58
CA THR A 4 -3.88 -6.31 3.60
C THR A 4 -3.16 -6.36 4.94
N LEU A 5 -1.86 -6.56 4.89
CA LEU A 5 -0.98 -6.58 6.05
C LEU A 5 -0.36 -5.19 6.26
N GLN A 6 -0.54 -4.62 7.43
CA GLN A 6 0.08 -3.36 7.80
C GLN A 6 1.46 -3.62 8.43
N ILE A 7 2.49 -3.03 7.84
CA ILE A 7 3.88 -3.14 8.25
C ILE A 7 4.37 -1.74 8.58
N LYS A 8 4.86 -1.52 9.81
CA LYS A 8 5.39 -0.22 10.22
C LYS A 8 6.88 -0.17 9.96
N LEU A 9 7.34 0.82 9.20
CA LEU A 9 8.77 1.08 9.01
C LEU A 9 9.37 1.79 10.22
N LEU A 10 10.62 1.48 10.50
CA LEU A 10 11.43 2.06 11.58
C LEU A 10 12.70 2.70 10.98
N PRO A 11 12.54 3.78 10.19
CA PRO A 11 13.66 4.44 9.56
C PRO A 11 14.50 5.21 10.58
N THR A 12 15.80 5.37 10.31
CA THR A 12 16.64 6.40 10.94
C THR A 12 16.15 7.80 10.52
N ASP A 13 16.65 8.84 11.17
CA ASP A 13 16.29 10.23 10.81
C ASP A 13 16.66 10.56 9.36
N GLU A 14 17.83 10.13 8.89
CA GLU A 14 18.27 10.30 7.50
C GLU A 14 17.37 9.55 6.51
N GLN A 15 17.02 8.31 6.83
CA GLN A 15 16.09 7.51 6.03
C GLN A 15 14.69 8.13 6.01
N ALA A 16 14.23 8.71 7.11
CA ALA A 16 12.95 9.39 7.19
C ALA A 16 12.90 10.63 6.30
N ILE A 17 14.01 11.39 6.23
CA ILE A 17 14.16 12.52 5.31
C ILE A 17 14.10 12.04 3.86
N THR A 18 14.85 10.99 3.51
CA THR A 18 14.87 10.41 2.16
C THR A 18 13.50 9.87 1.75
N LEU A 19 12.78 9.23 2.68
CA LEU A 19 11.40 8.76 2.45
C LEU A 19 10.46 9.93 2.14
N LYS A 20 10.48 11.00 2.94
CA LYS A 20 9.64 12.19 2.70
C LYS A 20 9.98 12.85 1.36
N ASN A 21 11.26 12.99 1.04
CA ASN A 21 11.70 13.54 -0.24
C ASN A 21 11.23 12.67 -1.41
N THR A 22 11.27 11.33 -1.25
CA THR A 22 10.73 10.40 -2.25
C THR A 22 9.24 10.61 -2.48
N PHE A 23 8.43 10.82 -1.42
CA PHE A 23 7.01 11.13 -1.57
C PHE A 23 6.80 12.42 -2.36
N SER A 24 7.49 13.50 -1.96
CA SER A 24 7.35 14.81 -2.59
C SER A 24 7.70 14.76 -4.08
N VAL A 25 8.88 14.27 -4.41
CA VAL A 25 9.37 14.20 -5.81
C VAL A 25 8.51 13.25 -6.66
N PHE A 26 8.11 12.10 -6.12
CA PHE A 26 7.27 11.15 -6.84
C PHE A 26 5.89 11.73 -7.16
N ASN A 27 5.23 12.40 -6.21
CA ASN A 27 3.91 12.97 -6.42
C ASN A 27 3.96 14.25 -7.27
N GLU A 28 5.04 15.02 -7.21
CA GLU A 28 5.29 16.13 -8.13
C GLU A 28 5.45 15.61 -9.57
N ALA A 29 6.23 14.56 -9.78
CA ALA A 29 6.32 13.87 -11.07
C ALA A 29 4.94 13.37 -11.56
N CYS A 30 4.10 12.82 -10.66
CA CYS A 30 2.72 12.44 -11.00
C CYS A 30 1.89 13.65 -11.45
N ASN A 31 2.05 14.82 -10.82
CA ASN A 31 1.35 16.03 -11.21
C ASN A 31 1.77 16.54 -12.60
N THR A 32 3.08 16.53 -12.89
CA THR A 32 3.60 16.86 -14.22
C THR A 32 3.10 15.88 -15.29
N ILE A 33 3.12 14.57 -15.00
CA ILE A 33 2.56 13.55 -15.90
C ILE A 33 1.07 13.80 -16.12
N SER A 34 0.33 14.15 -15.08
CA SER A 34 -1.11 14.42 -15.17
C SER A 34 -1.41 15.66 -16.01
N GLN A 35 -0.60 16.70 -15.88
CA GLN A 35 -0.71 17.89 -16.71
C GLN A 35 -0.53 17.56 -18.19
N ILE A 36 0.56 16.85 -18.54
CA ILE A 36 0.83 16.42 -19.93
C ILE A 36 -0.29 15.53 -20.47
N ALA A 37 -0.76 14.58 -19.64
CA ALA A 37 -1.86 13.69 -20.01
C ALA A 37 -3.14 14.46 -20.32
N TRP A 38 -3.45 15.49 -19.54
CA TRP A 38 -4.61 16.36 -19.70
C TRP A 38 -4.50 17.23 -20.94
N GLU A 39 -3.40 17.93 -21.12
CA GLU A 39 -3.17 18.83 -22.25
C GLU A 39 -3.17 18.10 -23.60
N ARG A 40 -2.63 16.87 -23.64
CA ARG A 40 -2.53 16.05 -24.85
C ARG A 40 -3.68 15.06 -25.04
N HIS A 41 -4.61 14.98 -24.08
CA HIS A 41 -5.68 13.98 -24.05
C HIS A 41 -5.19 12.52 -24.16
N VAL A 42 -4.04 12.20 -23.54
CA VAL A 42 -3.41 10.89 -23.55
C VAL A 42 -3.52 10.24 -22.17
N PHE A 43 -4.52 9.37 -21.97
CA PHE A 43 -4.83 8.80 -20.64
C PHE A 43 -4.45 7.32 -20.50
N LYS A 44 -4.21 6.62 -21.63
CA LYS A 44 -3.82 5.19 -21.58
C LYS A 44 -2.36 5.05 -21.19
N GLN A 45 -2.07 4.16 -20.24
CA GLN A 45 -0.73 3.97 -19.67
C GLN A 45 0.36 3.78 -20.73
N PHE A 46 0.14 2.94 -21.74
CA PHE A 46 1.13 2.65 -22.76
C PHE A 46 1.45 3.87 -23.65
N SER A 47 0.43 4.61 -24.04
CA SER A 47 0.60 5.84 -24.85
C SER A 47 1.28 6.93 -24.01
N LEU A 48 0.82 7.10 -22.76
CA LEU A 48 1.39 8.08 -21.84
C LEU A 48 2.87 7.77 -21.53
N HIS A 49 3.23 6.49 -21.39
CA HIS A 49 4.61 6.06 -21.17
C HIS A 49 5.54 6.53 -22.31
N LYS A 50 5.11 6.42 -23.56
CA LYS A 50 5.91 6.87 -24.71
C LYS A 50 6.16 8.38 -24.69
N GLU A 51 5.20 9.15 -24.19
CA GLU A 51 5.27 10.61 -24.18
C GLU A 51 6.16 11.15 -23.03
N VAL A 52 6.09 10.52 -21.85
CA VAL A 52 6.59 11.17 -20.63
C VAL A 52 7.76 10.43 -19.97
N TYR A 53 8.07 9.19 -20.32
CA TYR A 53 9.04 8.37 -19.59
C TYR A 53 10.41 9.04 -19.48
N TYR A 54 11.01 9.41 -20.60
CA TYR A 54 12.34 10.02 -20.62
C TYR A 54 12.35 11.41 -19.98
N PRO A 55 11.47 12.36 -20.35
CA PRO A 55 11.42 13.65 -19.69
C PRO A 55 11.27 13.58 -18.17
N ILE A 56 10.36 12.74 -17.68
CA ILE A 56 10.15 12.56 -16.23
C ILE A 56 11.37 11.95 -15.54
N LYS A 57 11.99 10.95 -16.15
CA LYS A 57 13.20 10.32 -15.62
C LYS A 57 14.35 11.32 -15.47
N GLU A 58 14.56 12.16 -16.47
CA GLU A 58 15.63 13.17 -16.50
C GLU A 58 15.36 14.32 -15.54
N THR A 59 14.13 14.82 -15.49
CA THR A 59 13.77 15.97 -14.64
C THR A 59 13.77 15.63 -13.15
N TYR A 60 13.20 14.46 -12.79
CA TYR A 60 12.97 14.09 -11.39
C TYR A 60 14.02 13.10 -10.84
N HIS A 61 14.94 12.64 -11.65
CA HIS A 61 15.98 11.65 -11.28
C HIS A 61 15.44 10.40 -10.58
N LEU A 62 14.20 10.02 -10.88
CA LEU A 62 13.57 8.80 -10.37
C LEU A 62 14.17 7.57 -11.04
N SER A 63 14.25 6.47 -10.29
CA SER A 63 14.60 5.18 -10.87
C SER A 63 13.60 4.78 -11.95
N SER A 64 14.03 4.04 -12.96
CA SER A 64 13.20 3.62 -14.09
C SER A 64 11.87 3.01 -13.65
N GLN A 65 11.90 2.20 -12.60
CA GLN A 65 10.70 1.55 -12.10
C GLN A 65 9.77 2.51 -11.36
N LEU A 66 10.29 3.49 -10.62
CA LEU A 66 9.46 4.52 -9.98
C LEU A 66 8.79 5.42 -11.03
N VAL A 67 9.47 5.74 -12.14
CA VAL A 67 8.83 6.45 -13.27
C VAL A 67 7.66 5.64 -13.84
N VAL A 68 7.86 4.33 -14.08
CA VAL A 68 6.78 3.45 -14.56
C VAL A 68 5.61 3.43 -13.56
N ARG A 69 5.89 3.42 -12.26
CA ARG A 69 4.86 3.46 -11.21
C ARG A 69 4.12 4.80 -11.16
N ALA A 70 4.81 5.91 -11.35
CA ALA A 70 4.18 7.23 -11.45
C ALA A 70 3.22 7.31 -12.65
N ILE A 71 3.66 6.84 -13.83
CA ILE A 71 2.82 6.78 -15.04
C ILE A 71 1.60 5.89 -14.82
N SER A 72 1.77 4.71 -14.20
CA SER A 72 0.67 3.80 -13.89
C SER A 72 -0.33 4.43 -12.94
N LYS A 73 0.13 5.10 -11.88
CA LYS A 73 -0.72 5.80 -10.90
C LYS A 73 -1.58 6.86 -11.58
N VAL A 74 -0.99 7.68 -12.44
CA VAL A 74 -1.71 8.73 -13.17
C VAL A 74 -2.72 8.11 -14.15
N ALA A 75 -2.31 7.12 -14.94
CA ALA A 75 -3.20 6.44 -15.88
C ALA A 75 -4.40 5.77 -15.17
N ASN A 76 -4.16 5.15 -14.00
CA ASN A 76 -5.23 4.54 -13.20
C ASN A 76 -6.19 5.59 -12.63
N ALA A 77 -5.69 6.76 -12.22
CA ALA A 77 -6.57 7.85 -11.77
C ALA A 77 -7.49 8.35 -12.90
N TYR A 78 -7.00 8.42 -14.15
CA TYR A 78 -7.81 8.79 -15.31
C TYR A 78 -8.78 7.68 -15.77
N LYS A 79 -8.55 6.41 -15.45
CA LYS A 79 -9.55 5.34 -15.68
C LYS A 79 -10.83 5.55 -14.87
N LEU A 80 -10.71 6.17 -13.70
CA LEU A 80 -11.86 6.42 -12.81
C LEU A 80 -12.69 7.62 -13.30
N ASP A 81 -12.04 8.66 -13.79
CA ASP A 81 -12.72 9.86 -14.28
C ASP A 81 -11.76 10.69 -15.14
N ILE A 82 -12.14 10.93 -16.38
CA ILE A 82 -11.42 11.73 -17.38
C ILE A 82 -11.98 13.15 -17.56
N LYS A 83 -12.98 13.54 -16.76
CA LYS A 83 -13.68 14.82 -16.95
C LYS A 83 -12.93 16.02 -16.36
N LYS A 84 -11.95 15.77 -15.52
CA LYS A 84 -11.12 16.81 -14.89
C LYS A 84 -9.67 16.35 -14.73
N GLN A 85 -8.76 17.31 -14.72
CA GLN A 85 -7.35 17.05 -14.44
C GLN A 85 -7.18 16.46 -13.05
N ARG A 86 -6.30 15.46 -12.93
CA ARG A 86 -6.00 14.77 -11.68
C ARG A 86 -4.82 15.45 -10.98
N ASN A 87 -4.96 15.68 -9.67
CA ASN A 87 -3.91 16.22 -8.83
C ASN A 87 -3.58 15.22 -7.72
N PHE A 88 -2.30 15.09 -7.42
CA PHE A 88 -1.76 14.18 -6.40
C PHE A 88 -1.19 15.00 -5.24
N ARG A 89 -1.57 14.64 -4.02
CA ARG A 89 -1.06 15.29 -2.81
C ARG A 89 0.41 14.95 -2.63
N GLU A 90 1.20 15.87 -2.08
CA GLU A 90 2.64 15.71 -1.85
C GLU A 90 3.00 14.37 -1.18
N PHE A 91 2.28 13.99 -0.13
CA PHE A 91 2.48 12.72 0.59
C PHE A 91 1.43 11.65 0.22
N GLY A 92 0.94 11.68 -1.01
CA GLY A 92 0.04 10.64 -1.52
C GLY A 92 0.76 9.29 -1.64
N ALA A 93 0.08 8.18 -1.37
CA ALA A 93 0.65 6.83 -1.38
C ALA A 93 1.47 6.52 -2.64
N ILE A 94 2.56 5.77 -2.48
CA ILE A 94 3.42 5.29 -3.58
C ILE A 94 3.28 3.78 -3.66
N THR A 95 2.85 3.27 -4.80
CA THR A 95 2.72 1.83 -5.03
C THR A 95 4.05 1.23 -5.51
N TYR A 96 4.55 0.25 -4.78
CA TYR A 96 5.75 -0.52 -5.07
C TYR A 96 5.40 -1.92 -5.57
N ASP A 97 6.29 -2.53 -6.32
CA ASP A 97 6.26 -3.94 -6.68
C ASP A 97 7.56 -4.66 -6.26
N SER A 98 7.64 -5.97 -6.48
CA SER A 98 8.77 -6.80 -6.08
C SER A 98 10.12 -6.40 -6.69
N ARG A 99 10.15 -5.59 -7.75
CA ARG A 99 11.38 -5.07 -8.39
C ARG A 99 12.02 -3.95 -7.57
N VAL A 100 11.21 -3.19 -6.86
CA VAL A 100 11.61 -1.98 -6.11
C VAL A 100 11.41 -2.10 -4.61
N LEU A 101 10.77 -3.17 -4.14
CA LEU A 101 10.59 -3.50 -2.73
C LEU A 101 10.78 -5.01 -2.52
N SER A 102 11.55 -5.39 -1.52
CA SER A 102 11.69 -6.78 -1.08
C SER A 102 11.84 -6.87 0.43
N TYR A 103 11.51 -8.02 1.01
CA TYR A 103 11.54 -8.24 2.45
C TYR A 103 12.56 -9.33 2.81
N ASN A 104 13.37 -9.08 3.85
CA ASN A 104 14.08 -10.10 4.58
C ASN A 104 13.31 -10.34 5.89
N VAL A 105 12.48 -11.37 5.90
CA VAL A 105 11.57 -11.66 7.03
C VAL A 105 12.34 -12.05 8.27
N THR A 106 13.43 -12.82 8.13
CA THR A 106 14.26 -13.28 9.24
C THR A 106 14.91 -12.12 9.99
N GLN A 107 15.35 -11.09 9.28
CA GLN A 107 16.00 -9.91 9.87
C GLN A 107 15.01 -8.77 10.15
N SER A 108 13.75 -8.91 9.79
CA SER A 108 12.74 -7.84 9.85
C SER A 108 13.20 -6.53 9.17
N VAL A 109 13.80 -6.67 7.98
CA VAL A 109 14.31 -5.56 7.17
C VAL A 109 13.68 -5.61 5.79
N CYS A 110 13.21 -4.48 5.28
CA CYS A 110 12.84 -4.33 3.88
C CYS A 110 13.93 -3.58 3.12
N SER A 111 14.12 -3.97 1.85
CA SER A 111 14.95 -3.24 0.89
C SER A 111 14.04 -2.50 -0.07
N ILE A 112 14.05 -1.17 -0.01
CA ILE A 112 13.13 -0.29 -0.75
C ILE A 112 13.91 0.71 -1.61
N SER A 113 13.46 0.88 -2.85
CA SER A 113 14.02 1.89 -3.76
C SER A 113 13.44 3.26 -3.44
N LEU A 114 14.31 4.20 -3.10
CA LEU A 114 13.98 5.59 -2.83
C LEU A 114 14.63 6.49 -3.90
N ILE A 115 14.45 7.80 -3.79
CA ILE A 115 15.15 8.73 -4.65
C ILE A 115 16.66 8.67 -4.38
N GLY A 116 17.44 8.50 -5.44
CA GLY A 116 18.91 8.45 -5.36
C GLY A 116 19.53 7.17 -4.79
N SER A 117 18.77 6.32 -4.08
CA SER A 117 19.31 5.15 -3.39
C SER A 117 18.33 3.98 -3.28
N ARG A 118 18.86 2.83 -2.87
CA ARG A 118 18.07 1.70 -2.39
C ARG A 118 18.45 1.44 -0.93
N GLU A 119 17.48 1.61 -0.04
CA GLU A 119 17.68 1.59 1.40
C GLU A 119 17.23 0.28 2.03
N LYS A 120 17.93 -0.12 3.09
CA LYS A 120 17.51 -1.20 3.98
C LYS A 120 16.92 -0.59 5.24
N ILE A 121 15.62 -0.74 5.44
CA ILE A 121 14.88 -0.14 6.55
C ILE A 121 14.30 -1.26 7.43
N ALA A 122 14.55 -1.18 8.73
CA ALA A 122 13.94 -2.08 9.69
C ALA A 122 12.42 -1.87 9.74
N TYR A 123 11.67 -2.93 10.00
CA TYR A 123 10.22 -2.85 10.14
C TYR A 123 9.70 -3.71 11.28
N THR A 124 8.49 -3.43 11.71
CA THR A 124 7.71 -4.29 12.60
C THR A 124 6.39 -4.66 11.94
N CYS A 125 5.98 -5.91 12.13
CA CYS A 125 4.74 -6.46 11.60
C CYS A 125 3.99 -7.16 12.72
N TYR A 126 2.69 -6.87 12.86
CA TYR A 126 1.84 -7.48 13.88
C TYR A 126 1.61 -8.99 13.66
N ARG A 127 1.62 -9.43 12.39
CA ARG A 127 1.44 -10.84 12.02
C ARG A 127 2.58 -11.32 11.11
N PRO A 128 3.81 -11.48 11.66
CA PRO A 128 4.98 -11.79 10.84
C PRO A 128 4.87 -13.14 10.11
N GLN A 129 4.13 -14.10 10.65
CA GLN A 129 3.87 -15.39 10.01
C GLN A 129 3.13 -15.26 8.66
N LEU A 130 2.38 -14.19 8.45
CA LEU A 130 1.67 -13.97 7.19
C LEU A 130 2.55 -13.37 6.09
N MET A 131 3.78 -12.92 6.41
CA MET A 131 4.71 -12.36 5.43
C MET A 131 5.12 -13.36 4.35
N GLN A 132 5.03 -14.68 4.60
CA GLN A 132 5.27 -15.71 3.59
C GLN A 132 4.26 -15.64 2.41
N TYR A 133 3.08 -15.05 2.63
CA TYR A 133 2.05 -14.87 1.61
C TYR A 133 2.11 -13.48 0.95
N ALA A 134 3.16 -12.69 1.22
CA ALA A 134 3.32 -11.37 0.64
C ALA A 134 3.54 -11.49 -0.88
N LYS A 135 2.56 -11.10 -1.65
CA LYS A 135 2.57 -11.10 -3.12
C LYS A 135 1.91 -9.83 -3.66
N GLY A 136 2.36 -9.42 -4.85
CA GLY A 136 1.74 -8.29 -5.54
C GLY A 136 2.26 -6.93 -5.12
N GLU A 137 1.37 -5.96 -5.15
CA GLU A 137 1.71 -4.56 -4.92
C GLU A 137 1.64 -4.19 -3.43
N THR A 138 2.46 -3.22 -3.05
CA THR A 138 2.57 -2.69 -1.70
C THR A 138 2.46 -1.18 -1.76
N ASP A 139 1.60 -0.59 -0.95
CA ASP A 139 1.51 0.87 -0.86
C ASP A 139 2.34 1.40 0.32
N LEU A 140 3.30 2.27 0.02
CA LEU A 140 4.00 3.07 1.01
C LEU A 140 3.14 4.29 1.34
N VAL A 141 2.85 4.49 2.62
CA VAL A 141 2.01 5.59 3.11
C VAL A 141 2.65 6.30 4.31
N LEU A 142 2.35 7.59 4.46
CA LEU A 142 2.73 8.41 5.60
C LEU A 142 1.46 8.78 6.39
N ILE A 143 1.36 8.30 7.64
CA ILE A 143 0.22 8.55 8.51
C ILE A 143 0.71 9.10 9.85
N ARG A 144 0.29 10.31 10.20
CA ARG A 144 0.66 10.98 11.47
C ARG A 144 2.17 10.94 11.75
N GLY A 145 2.97 11.21 10.69
CA GLY A 145 4.44 11.25 10.77
C GLY A 145 5.13 9.88 10.81
N LYS A 146 4.40 8.77 10.68
CA LYS A 146 4.92 7.41 10.66
C LYS A 146 4.74 6.78 9.29
N PHE A 147 5.73 5.99 8.86
CA PHE A 147 5.72 5.31 7.57
C PHE A 147 5.19 3.88 7.72
N TYR A 148 4.30 3.50 6.81
CA TYR A 148 3.73 2.17 6.76
C TYR A 148 3.78 1.61 5.34
N LEU A 149 3.92 0.30 5.25
CA LEU A 149 3.68 -0.47 4.03
C LEU A 149 2.38 -1.25 4.20
N TYR A 150 1.45 -1.06 3.26
CA TYR A 150 0.25 -1.87 3.14
C TYR A 150 0.48 -2.93 2.08
N GLN A 151 0.82 -4.13 2.51
CA GLN A 151 1.15 -5.26 1.67
C GLN A 151 -0.08 -6.14 1.43
N THR A 152 -0.45 -6.31 0.18
CA THR A 152 -1.46 -7.31 -0.19
C THR A 152 -0.88 -8.71 0.02
N ILE A 153 -1.62 -9.56 0.72
CA ILE A 153 -1.30 -10.98 0.91
C ILE A 153 -2.45 -11.84 0.36
N ASP A 154 -2.10 -13.00 -0.15
CA ASP A 154 -3.05 -13.97 -0.67
C ASP A 154 -2.89 -15.28 0.11
N ILE A 155 -3.76 -15.45 1.10
CA ILE A 155 -3.75 -16.62 1.99
C ILE A 155 -4.60 -17.69 1.32
N PRO A 156 -4.12 -18.95 1.25
CA PRO A 156 -4.95 -20.06 0.82
C PRO A 156 -6.25 -20.10 1.64
N ASP A 157 -7.34 -20.37 0.99
CA ASP A 157 -8.59 -20.64 1.70
C ASP A 157 -8.43 -21.95 2.47
N GLU A 158 -8.82 -21.96 3.73
CA GLU A 158 -8.91 -23.20 4.51
C GLU A 158 -10.02 -24.07 3.91
N GLU A 159 -9.83 -25.37 3.88
CA GLU A 159 -10.90 -26.29 3.51
C GLU A 159 -12.06 -26.06 4.49
N GLU A 160 -13.27 -25.85 3.95
CA GLU A 160 -14.47 -25.72 4.78
C GLU A 160 -14.64 -27.02 5.57
N GLU A 161 -14.41 -26.95 6.88
CA GLU A 161 -14.84 -28.03 7.76
C GLU A 161 -16.36 -28.04 7.74
N THR A 162 -16.94 -29.20 7.38
CA THR A 162 -18.38 -29.41 7.53
C THR A 162 -18.68 -29.53 9.02
N ALA A 163 -18.98 -28.40 9.65
CA ALA A 163 -19.41 -28.37 11.04
C ALA A 163 -20.78 -29.06 11.14
N GLU A 164 -20.87 -30.11 11.96
CA GLU A 164 -22.13 -30.79 12.23
C GLU A 164 -23.03 -30.03 13.23
N ASN A 165 -22.41 -29.15 14.04
CA ASN A 165 -23.10 -28.37 15.06
C ASN A 165 -22.71 -26.90 14.98
N PHE A 166 -23.69 -26.02 15.11
CA PHE A 166 -23.54 -24.56 15.14
C PHE A 166 -24.04 -23.99 16.44
N ILE A 167 -23.31 -23.08 17.05
CA ILE A 167 -23.78 -22.22 18.14
C ILE A 167 -23.93 -20.81 17.59
N GLY A 168 -25.15 -20.27 17.67
CA GLY A 168 -25.43 -18.86 17.41
C GLY A 168 -24.99 -18.03 18.62
N VAL A 169 -24.29 -16.94 18.39
CA VAL A 169 -23.86 -15.99 19.42
C VAL A 169 -24.41 -14.62 19.07
N ASP A 170 -25.19 -14.04 19.99
CA ASP A 170 -25.66 -12.66 19.92
C ASP A 170 -24.98 -11.84 21.01
N MET A 171 -24.49 -10.64 20.65
CA MET A 171 -23.80 -9.73 21.57
C MET A 171 -24.67 -8.50 21.83
N GLY A 172 -25.04 -8.29 23.09
CA GLY A 172 -25.91 -7.22 23.53
C GLY A 172 -25.27 -6.28 24.58
N LEU A 173 -26.04 -5.29 24.99
CA LEU A 173 -25.61 -4.34 26.02
C LEU A 173 -26.05 -4.77 27.45
N THR A 174 -27.15 -5.49 27.57
CA THR A 174 -27.69 -5.99 28.85
C THR A 174 -27.11 -7.38 29.14
N ASP A 175 -27.29 -8.29 28.20
CA ASP A 175 -26.57 -9.56 28.20
C ASP A 175 -25.42 -9.40 27.23
N ILE A 176 -24.17 -9.50 27.72
CA ILE A 176 -22.97 -9.33 26.89
C ILE A 176 -22.93 -10.40 25.79
N VAL A 177 -23.37 -11.61 26.12
CA VAL A 177 -23.45 -12.73 25.20
C VAL A 177 -24.71 -13.54 25.49
N SER A 178 -25.47 -13.81 24.43
CA SER A 178 -26.56 -14.79 24.43
C SER A 178 -26.25 -15.89 23.42
N LEU A 179 -26.27 -17.14 23.84
CA LEU A 179 -25.99 -18.29 23.01
C LEU A 179 -27.29 -18.99 22.57
N SER A 180 -27.27 -19.62 21.40
CA SER A 180 -28.43 -20.34 20.88
C SER A 180 -28.82 -21.59 21.68
N ASP A 181 -27.99 -22.04 22.60
CA ASP A 181 -28.26 -23.11 23.55
C ASP A 181 -29.00 -22.62 24.82
N GLY A 182 -29.31 -21.33 24.91
CA GLY A 182 -29.99 -20.69 26.02
C GLY A 182 -29.05 -20.14 27.10
N THR A 183 -27.74 -20.21 26.93
CA THR A 183 -26.78 -19.62 27.88
C THR A 183 -26.72 -18.11 27.68
N ASN A 184 -26.91 -17.35 28.77
CA ASN A 184 -26.76 -15.89 28.78
C ASN A 184 -25.69 -15.49 29.79
N ILE A 185 -24.84 -14.55 29.43
CA ILE A 185 -23.82 -13.93 30.29
C ILE A 185 -24.21 -12.47 30.45
N SER A 186 -24.60 -12.10 31.66
CA SER A 186 -25.02 -10.74 32.01
C SER A 186 -23.82 -9.82 32.18
N SER A 187 -24.01 -8.51 31.89
CA SER A 187 -23.00 -7.47 32.16
C SER A 187 -22.78 -7.25 33.68
N GLU A 188 -23.64 -7.78 34.54
CA GLU A 188 -23.49 -7.70 36.01
C GLU A 188 -22.51 -8.77 36.56
N GLU A 189 -22.14 -9.77 35.74
CA GLU A 189 -21.21 -10.86 36.12
C GLU A 189 -19.76 -10.58 35.76
N VAL A 190 -19.43 -9.46 35.12
CA VAL A 190 -18.12 -9.02 34.65
C VAL A 190 -17.69 -7.77 35.40
#